data_44d98a491296482f81e4f2bf246950ca
#
_entry.id   44d98a491296482f81e4f2bf246950ca
#
_cell.length_a   1.000
_cell.length_b   1.000
_cell.length_c   1.000
_cell.angle_alpha   90.00
_cell.angle_beta   90.00
_cell.angle_gamma   90.00
#
_symmetry.space_group_name_H-M   'P 1'
#
loop_
_entity.id
_entity.type
_entity.pdbx_description
1 polymer ?
#
loop_
_entity_poly.entity_id
_entity_poly.type
_entity_poly.pdbx_seq_one_letter_code
_entity_poly.pdbx_strand_id
1 'polypeptide(L)'
;MKFRIVVLIIMSLNVLAINIEVSISKQKLYLKENNEVVKTYTISSSGYGEGSEEGTNHTPLGLHEIKKKIGHEKPIGARFIGRVFTGEIYPIYSREKILVTDDVIQTRIMWLSGLEEGENLGGNVDTFSRYIYIHGTPEEWRLGQKASHGCIRMSNSDVIELFNIVEEGTKVYIHK
;
A
#
# COMPACT_ATOMS: atom_id res chain seq x y z
N MET A 1 -23.49 -55.69 -19.58
CA MET A 1 -22.53 -54.61 -19.68
C MET A 1 -22.91 -53.53 -18.65
N LYS A 2 -22.18 -53.44 -17.50
CA LYS A 2 -22.52 -52.50 -16.43
C LYS A 2 -21.77 -51.20 -16.65
N PHE A 3 -22.44 -50.10 -17.00
CA PHE A 3 -21.87 -48.75 -17.08
C PHE A 3 -21.63 -48.25 -15.64
N ARG A 4 -20.37 -47.98 -15.31
CA ARG A 4 -20.01 -47.27 -14.08
C ARG A 4 -20.01 -45.76 -14.42
N ILE A 5 -20.95 -45.02 -13.84
CA ILE A 5 -20.97 -43.56 -13.89
C ILE A 5 -19.90 -43.08 -12.89
N VAL A 6 -18.83 -42.44 -13.40
CA VAL A 6 -17.85 -41.74 -12.57
C VAL A 6 -18.37 -40.32 -12.39
N VAL A 7 -18.84 -40.02 -11.18
CA VAL A 7 -19.22 -38.64 -10.80
C VAL A 7 -17.96 -37.88 -10.42
N LEU A 8 -17.54 -36.98 -11.29
CA LEU A 8 -16.42 -36.06 -11.02
C LEU A 8 -16.94 -34.94 -10.11
N ILE A 9 -16.62 -34.96 -8.82
CA ILE A 9 -16.92 -33.87 -7.91
C ILE A 9 -15.87 -32.77 -8.15
N ILE A 10 -16.26 -31.71 -8.87
CA ILE A 10 -15.45 -30.51 -9.01
C ILE A 10 -15.60 -29.72 -7.72
N MET A 11 -14.62 -29.83 -6.82
CA MET A 11 -14.50 -28.92 -5.67
C MET A 11 -14.05 -27.55 -6.21
N SER A 12 -14.97 -26.59 -6.27
CA SER A 12 -14.62 -25.19 -6.50
C SER A 12 -13.83 -24.67 -5.29
N LEU A 13 -12.53 -24.47 -5.46
CA LEU A 13 -11.73 -23.69 -4.52
C LEU A 13 -12.24 -22.25 -4.57
N ASN A 14 -12.96 -21.82 -3.55
CA ASN A 14 -13.26 -20.42 -3.34
C ASN A 14 -11.92 -19.72 -3.00
N VAL A 15 -11.29 -19.10 -3.99
CA VAL A 15 -10.16 -18.22 -3.74
C VAL A 15 -10.73 -16.98 -3.04
N LEU A 16 -10.33 -16.76 -1.80
CA LEU A 16 -10.68 -15.56 -1.03
C LEU A 16 -10.17 -14.34 -1.79
N ALA A 17 -11.08 -13.46 -2.19
CA ALA A 17 -10.72 -12.23 -2.88
C ALA A 17 -10.25 -11.20 -1.85
N ILE A 18 -8.92 -11.06 -1.72
CA ILE A 18 -8.29 -10.04 -0.87
C ILE A 18 -8.18 -8.75 -1.66
N ASN A 19 -8.62 -7.64 -1.06
CA ASN A 19 -8.45 -6.29 -1.60
C ASN A 19 -8.21 -5.28 -0.48
N ILE A 20 -7.76 -4.08 -0.88
CA ILE A 20 -7.47 -2.96 0.01
C ILE A 20 -8.40 -1.79 -0.35
N GLU A 21 -8.95 -1.15 0.66
CA GLU A 21 -9.62 0.14 0.54
C GLU A 21 -8.89 1.18 1.40
N VAL A 22 -8.61 2.36 0.83
CA VAL A 22 -7.96 3.48 1.52
C VAL A 22 -8.89 4.66 1.55
N SER A 23 -9.30 5.07 2.76
CA SER A 23 -10.06 6.31 2.97
C SER A 23 -9.14 7.43 3.43
N ILE A 24 -8.93 8.41 2.55
CA ILE A 24 -8.09 9.59 2.84
C ILE A 24 -8.73 10.47 3.90
N SER A 25 -10.04 10.65 3.89
CA SER A 25 -10.72 11.47 4.90
C SER A 25 -10.62 10.90 6.31
N LYS A 26 -10.64 9.57 6.42
CA LYS A 26 -10.52 8.85 7.72
C LYS A 26 -9.09 8.53 8.10
N GLN A 27 -8.13 8.68 7.19
CA GLN A 27 -6.73 8.24 7.34
C GLN A 27 -6.66 6.76 7.78
N LYS A 28 -7.42 5.91 7.07
CA LYS A 28 -7.50 4.48 7.31
C LYS A 28 -7.30 3.67 6.05
N LEU A 29 -6.67 2.51 6.23
CA LEU A 29 -6.58 1.46 5.25
C LEU A 29 -7.34 0.25 5.79
N TYR A 30 -8.25 -0.27 4.98
CA TYR A 30 -9.07 -1.44 5.28
C TYR A 30 -8.60 -2.61 4.42
N LEU A 31 -8.19 -3.69 5.07
CA LEU A 31 -8.00 -4.98 4.41
C LEU A 31 -9.34 -5.69 4.36
N LYS A 32 -9.74 -6.13 3.16
CA LYS A 32 -11.00 -6.80 2.93
C LYS A 32 -10.81 -8.21 2.38
N GLU A 33 -11.61 -9.14 2.88
CA GLU A 33 -11.79 -10.48 2.32
C GLU A 33 -13.25 -10.61 1.89
N ASN A 34 -13.50 -10.98 0.63
CA ASN A 34 -14.86 -11.07 0.07
C ASN A 34 -15.73 -9.82 0.34
N ASN A 35 -15.14 -8.63 0.27
CA ASN A 35 -15.73 -7.32 0.57
C ASN A 35 -16.05 -7.04 2.05
N GLU A 36 -15.78 -7.95 2.97
CA GLU A 36 -15.88 -7.71 4.40
C GLU A 36 -14.56 -7.17 4.96
N VAL A 37 -14.63 -6.17 5.82
CA VAL A 37 -13.43 -5.61 6.47
C VAL A 37 -12.95 -6.58 7.53
N VAL A 38 -11.77 -7.16 7.32
CA VAL A 38 -11.14 -8.08 8.27
C VAL A 38 -10.08 -7.40 9.13
N LYS A 39 -9.51 -6.30 8.64
CA LYS A 39 -8.54 -5.51 9.41
C LYS A 39 -8.55 -4.04 9.01
N THR A 40 -8.22 -3.17 9.98
CA THR A 40 -8.12 -1.73 9.78
C THR A 40 -6.78 -1.22 10.30
N TYR A 41 -6.07 -0.45 9.46
CA TYR A 41 -4.81 0.18 9.81
C TYR A 41 -4.92 1.70 9.80
N THR A 42 -4.15 2.37 10.65
CA THR A 42 -4.01 3.82 10.61
C THR A 42 -2.90 4.19 9.62
N ILE A 43 -3.19 5.16 8.76
CA ILE A 43 -2.26 5.58 7.71
C ILE A 43 -1.97 7.09 7.80
N SER A 44 -1.03 7.55 6.97
CA SER A 44 -0.84 8.97 6.65
C SER A 44 -0.73 9.12 5.14
N SER A 45 -1.65 9.87 4.54
CA SER A 45 -1.63 10.24 3.13
C SER A 45 -0.98 11.61 2.93
N SER A 46 -0.98 12.14 1.70
CA SER A 46 -0.36 13.42 1.36
C SER A 46 -0.89 14.60 2.17
N GLY A 47 0.04 15.39 2.70
CA GLY A 47 -0.24 16.70 3.29
C GLY A 47 -0.62 17.78 2.26
N TYR A 48 -0.40 17.51 0.98
CA TYR A 48 -0.71 18.43 -0.13
C TYR A 48 -2.10 18.21 -0.72
N GLY A 49 -2.77 17.08 -0.41
CA GLY A 49 -4.11 16.76 -0.88
C GLY A 49 -4.15 15.53 -1.79
N GLU A 50 -5.26 15.42 -2.52
CA GLU A 50 -5.56 14.32 -3.45
C GLU A 50 -5.45 14.78 -4.91
N GLY A 51 -4.89 13.93 -5.77
CA GLY A 51 -4.77 14.17 -7.21
C GLY A 51 -3.70 13.30 -7.86
N SER A 52 -3.78 13.18 -9.17
CA SER A 52 -2.91 12.27 -9.93
C SER A 52 -1.80 12.97 -10.70
N GLU A 53 -1.79 14.29 -10.81
CA GLU A 53 -0.78 15.01 -11.61
C GLU A 53 0.63 14.88 -11.02
N GLU A 54 1.61 14.64 -11.89
CA GLU A 54 3.02 14.58 -11.54
C GLU A 54 3.51 15.93 -10.98
N GLY A 55 4.41 15.88 -9.99
CA GLY A 55 4.99 17.06 -9.35
C GLY A 55 4.12 17.73 -8.29
N THR A 56 2.85 17.33 -8.12
CA THR A 56 1.94 17.94 -7.14
C THR A 56 2.10 17.40 -5.72
N ASN A 57 2.80 16.29 -5.53
CA ASN A 57 2.89 15.54 -4.27
C ASN A 57 1.53 15.06 -3.73
N HIS A 58 0.48 15.03 -4.54
CA HIS A 58 -0.84 14.56 -4.16
C HIS A 58 -0.91 13.03 -4.12
N THR A 59 -1.76 12.48 -3.24
CA THR A 59 -2.12 11.06 -3.27
C THR A 59 -3.15 10.81 -4.37
N PRO A 60 -2.88 9.91 -5.34
CA PRO A 60 -3.85 9.62 -6.41
C PRO A 60 -5.07 8.89 -5.87
N LEU A 61 -6.23 9.15 -6.49
CA LEU A 61 -7.50 8.47 -6.22
C LEU A 61 -7.78 7.39 -7.25
N GLY A 62 -8.81 6.57 -6.98
CA GLY A 62 -9.32 5.56 -7.89
C GLY A 62 -8.74 4.17 -7.66
N LEU A 63 -8.88 3.33 -8.68
CA LEU A 63 -8.49 1.92 -8.62
C LEU A 63 -7.02 1.73 -9.02
N HIS A 64 -6.31 1.00 -8.18
CA HIS A 64 -4.90 0.63 -8.33
C HIS A 64 -4.69 -0.86 -8.13
N GLU A 65 -3.47 -1.31 -8.36
CA GLU A 65 -2.99 -2.62 -7.93
C GLU A 65 -1.61 -2.49 -7.28
N ILE A 66 -1.26 -3.43 -6.42
CA ILE A 66 0.12 -3.60 -5.97
C ILE A 66 0.91 -4.18 -7.14
N LYS A 67 1.78 -3.39 -7.76
CA LYS A 67 2.56 -3.80 -8.93
C LYS A 67 3.83 -4.53 -8.55
N LYS A 68 4.47 -4.09 -7.45
CA LYS A 68 5.70 -4.71 -6.92
C LYS A 68 5.74 -4.65 -5.40
N LYS A 69 6.30 -5.69 -4.81
CA LYS A 69 6.61 -5.79 -3.38
C LYS A 69 8.12 -5.81 -3.18
N ILE A 70 8.64 -4.91 -2.33
CA ILE A 70 10.09 -4.77 -2.10
C ILE A 70 10.35 -4.72 -0.60
N GLY A 71 11.46 -5.35 -0.17
CA GLY A 71 11.88 -5.37 1.23
C GLY A 71 11.55 -6.67 1.96
N HIS A 72 11.18 -7.75 1.25
CA HIS A 72 11.03 -9.08 1.84
C HIS A 72 12.29 -9.45 2.64
N GLU A 73 12.12 -10.00 3.84
CA GLU A 73 13.20 -10.38 4.78
C GLU A 73 14.12 -9.24 5.26
N LYS A 74 13.87 -7.99 4.87
CA LYS A 74 14.63 -6.89 5.45
C LYS A 74 14.15 -6.58 6.87
N PRO A 75 15.08 -6.17 7.77
CA PRO A 75 14.70 -5.84 9.14
C PRO A 75 13.74 -4.65 9.20
N ILE A 76 12.99 -4.55 10.31
CA ILE A 76 12.19 -3.38 10.61
C ILE A 76 13.09 -2.12 10.67
N GLY A 77 12.65 -1.00 10.11
CA GLY A 77 13.45 0.22 9.99
C GLY A 77 14.44 0.23 8.81
N ALA A 78 14.52 -0.83 7.99
CA ALA A 78 15.37 -0.86 6.80
C ALA A 78 15.06 0.34 5.89
N ARG A 79 16.04 1.22 5.66
CA ARG A 79 15.89 2.41 4.83
C ARG A 79 16.07 2.07 3.35
N PHE A 80 15.19 2.62 2.51
CA PHE A 80 15.26 2.47 1.06
C PHE A 80 15.47 3.82 0.38
N ILE A 81 16.39 3.86 -0.59
CA ILE A 81 16.58 4.97 -1.53
C ILE A 81 16.48 4.39 -2.94
N GLY A 82 15.65 4.99 -3.79
CA GLY A 82 15.43 4.45 -5.13
C GLY A 82 14.98 2.98 -5.13
N ARG A 83 14.26 2.54 -4.09
CA ARG A 83 13.75 1.15 -3.89
C ARG A 83 14.85 0.11 -3.60
N VAL A 84 16.05 0.56 -3.30
CA VAL A 84 17.19 -0.29 -2.91
C VAL A 84 17.45 -0.11 -1.42
N PHE A 85 17.61 -1.22 -0.69
CA PHE A 85 18.00 -1.18 0.72
C PHE A 85 19.42 -0.61 0.84
N THR A 86 19.58 0.44 1.65
CA THR A 86 20.85 1.16 1.81
C THR A 86 21.85 0.48 2.74
N GLY A 87 21.41 -0.56 3.48
CA GLY A 87 22.17 -1.17 4.59
C GLY A 87 21.89 -0.47 5.93
N GLU A 88 21.25 0.69 5.94
CA GLU A 88 20.94 1.46 7.13
C GLU A 88 19.61 1.01 7.76
N ILE A 89 19.59 0.94 9.10
CA ILE A 89 18.37 0.81 9.89
C ILE A 89 18.08 2.18 10.46
N TYR A 90 17.02 2.81 9.94
CA TYR A 90 16.65 4.16 10.33
C TYR A 90 15.76 4.14 11.59
N PRO A 91 15.92 5.09 12.52
CA PRO A 91 15.12 5.18 13.73
C PRO A 91 13.62 5.28 13.44
N ILE A 92 12.80 4.84 14.41
CA ILE A 92 11.34 4.93 14.38
C ILE A 92 10.90 5.79 15.56
N TYR A 93 10.18 6.86 15.29
CA TYR A 93 9.68 7.82 16.26
C TYR A 93 8.17 7.64 16.39
N SER A 94 7.74 6.87 17.39
CA SER A 94 6.31 6.60 17.64
C SER A 94 5.71 7.57 18.63
N ARG A 95 6.51 8.13 19.54
CA ARG A 95 6.10 9.06 20.62
C ARG A 95 6.81 10.41 20.53
N GLU A 96 8.07 10.41 20.22
CA GLU A 96 8.87 11.61 20.03
C GLU A 96 8.44 12.34 18.75
N LYS A 97 8.07 13.61 18.87
CA LYS A 97 7.65 14.44 17.73
C LYS A 97 8.85 14.97 16.94
N ILE A 98 9.72 14.06 16.51
CA ILE A 98 10.87 14.38 15.69
C ILE A 98 10.41 14.45 14.24
N LEU A 99 10.63 15.61 13.60
CA LEU A 99 10.41 15.81 12.18
C LEU A 99 11.61 15.30 11.40
N VAL A 100 11.35 14.49 10.39
CA VAL A 100 12.36 14.01 9.46
C VAL A 100 12.23 14.82 8.17
N THR A 101 13.32 15.47 7.75
CA THR A 101 13.32 16.41 6.60
C THR A 101 12.97 15.74 5.28
N ASP A 102 13.37 14.48 5.12
CA ASP A 102 13.06 13.70 3.92
C ASP A 102 11.84 12.79 4.15
N ASP A 103 11.08 12.51 3.10
CA ASP A 103 10.04 11.48 3.16
C ASP A 103 10.69 10.08 3.13
N VAL A 104 11.25 9.67 4.29
CA VAL A 104 12.01 8.43 4.41
C VAL A 104 11.09 7.22 4.21
N ILE A 105 11.45 6.39 3.25
CA ILE A 105 10.80 5.11 2.97
C ILE A 105 11.53 4.01 3.71
N GLN A 106 10.82 3.28 4.56
CA GLN A 106 11.45 2.21 5.33
C GLN A 106 10.60 0.95 5.48
N THR A 107 11.24 -0.12 5.87
CA THR A 107 10.70 -1.44 6.26
C THR A 107 10.16 -2.25 5.10
N ARG A 108 9.14 -1.79 4.38
CA ARG A 108 8.51 -2.46 3.22
C ARG A 108 8.02 -1.42 2.23
N ILE A 109 7.98 -1.82 0.96
CA ILE A 109 7.38 -1.05 -0.12
C ILE A 109 6.39 -1.94 -0.86
N MET A 110 5.16 -1.49 -0.98
CA MET A 110 4.16 -1.98 -1.92
C MET A 110 3.94 -0.88 -2.96
N TRP A 111 4.53 -1.04 -4.14
CA TRP A 111 4.52 -0.04 -5.20
C TRP A 111 3.25 -0.16 -6.03
N LEU A 112 2.48 0.91 -6.09
CA LEU A 112 1.18 0.94 -6.74
C LEU A 112 1.30 1.28 -8.23
N SER A 113 0.39 0.72 -9.03
CA SER A 113 0.11 1.12 -10.40
C SER A 113 -1.37 1.48 -10.51
N GLY A 114 -1.69 2.59 -11.17
CA GLY A 114 -3.07 2.92 -11.52
C GLY A 114 -3.66 1.92 -12.52
N LEU A 115 -4.98 1.85 -12.59
CA LEU A 115 -5.73 0.98 -13.49
C LEU A 115 -6.76 1.74 -14.34
N GLU A 116 -6.86 3.06 -14.17
CA GLU A 116 -7.83 3.92 -14.85
C GLU A 116 -7.08 4.87 -15.78
N GLU A 117 -7.15 4.60 -17.09
CA GLU A 117 -6.41 5.33 -18.12
C GLU A 117 -6.81 6.81 -18.13
N GLY A 118 -5.81 7.70 -18.11
CA GLY A 118 -6.01 9.15 -18.08
C GLY A 118 -6.39 9.73 -16.71
N GLU A 119 -6.71 8.88 -15.71
CA GLU A 119 -7.03 9.30 -14.35
C GLU A 119 -5.86 9.04 -13.38
N ASN A 120 -5.30 7.82 -13.40
CA ASN A 120 -4.17 7.41 -12.56
C ASN A 120 -3.19 6.47 -13.28
N LEU A 121 -3.39 6.21 -14.58
CA LEU A 121 -2.57 5.39 -15.46
C LEU A 121 -2.21 6.18 -16.72
N GLY A 122 -0.93 6.17 -17.06
CA GLY A 122 -0.37 6.78 -18.27
C GLY A 122 -0.14 8.30 -18.18
N GLY A 123 0.67 8.82 -19.09
CA GLY A 123 0.99 10.24 -19.18
C GLY A 123 1.56 10.84 -17.89
N ASN A 124 1.15 12.07 -17.58
CA ASN A 124 1.57 12.82 -16.39
C ASN A 124 0.76 12.46 -15.12
N VAL A 125 -0.17 11.51 -15.20
CA VAL A 125 -0.98 11.05 -14.05
C VAL A 125 -0.61 9.65 -13.58
N ASP A 126 0.38 9.01 -14.21
CA ASP A 126 0.72 7.62 -13.97
C ASP A 126 1.26 7.37 -12.55
N THR A 127 0.48 6.66 -11.75
CA THR A 127 0.78 6.34 -10.34
C THR A 127 2.11 5.60 -10.18
N PHE A 128 2.44 4.67 -11.11
CA PHE A 128 3.65 3.88 -11.02
C PHE A 128 4.90 4.72 -11.30
N SER A 129 4.88 5.54 -12.34
CA SER A 129 6.00 6.44 -12.68
C SER A 129 6.17 7.57 -11.68
N ARG A 130 5.11 7.96 -10.97
CA ARG A 130 5.14 8.92 -9.85
C ARG A 130 5.67 8.33 -8.55
N TYR A 131 6.03 7.04 -8.51
CA TYR A 131 6.59 6.36 -7.34
C TYR A 131 5.68 6.38 -6.11
N ILE A 132 4.39 6.15 -6.29
CA ILE A 132 3.42 6.07 -5.18
C ILE A 132 3.48 4.68 -4.53
N TYR A 133 3.72 4.67 -3.23
CA TYR A 133 3.88 3.45 -2.42
C TYR A 133 2.94 3.40 -1.23
N ILE A 134 2.69 2.19 -0.73
CA ILE A 134 2.34 1.93 0.66
C ILE A 134 3.63 1.47 1.34
N HIS A 135 4.07 2.17 2.41
CA HIS A 135 5.37 1.91 3.04
C HIS A 135 5.41 2.27 4.54
N GLY A 136 6.41 1.78 5.25
CA GLY A 136 6.68 2.18 6.63
C GLY A 136 7.31 3.57 6.74
N THR A 137 7.07 4.27 7.85
CA THR A 137 7.58 5.62 8.09
C THR A 137 8.34 5.73 9.41
N PRO A 138 9.41 6.56 9.50
CA PRO A 138 10.01 6.90 10.78
C PRO A 138 9.10 7.76 11.65
N GLU A 139 8.19 8.54 11.05
CA GLU A 139 7.30 9.48 11.75
C GLU A 139 5.96 8.83 12.13
N GLU A 140 5.98 7.70 12.86
CA GLU A 140 4.75 7.00 13.25
C GLU A 140 3.81 7.87 14.10
N TRP A 141 4.35 8.87 14.81
CA TRP A 141 3.57 9.84 15.57
C TRP A 141 2.65 10.72 14.70
N ARG A 142 2.87 10.77 13.38
CA ARG A 142 2.02 11.51 12.42
C ARG A 142 0.93 10.65 11.78
N LEU A 143 0.87 9.37 12.08
CA LEU A 143 -0.20 8.51 11.57
C LEU A 143 -1.57 9.00 12.08
N GLY A 144 -2.57 8.91 11.22
CA GLY A 144 -3.89 9.51 11.41
C GLY A 144 -4.00 10.97 10.91
N GLN A 145 -2.92 11.54 10.38
CA GLN A 145 -2.87 12.89 9.82
C GLN A 145 -2.34 12.85 8.38
N LYS A 146 -2.74 13.80 7.56
CA LYS A 146 -2.17 14.02 6.22
C LYS A 146 -0.78 14.63 6.36
N ALA A 147 0.28 13.91 5.93
CA ALA A 147 1.66 14.33 6.19
C ALA A 147 2.70 13.85 5.16
N SER A 148 2.36 12.94 4.25
CA SER A 148 3.29 12.43 3.24
C SER A 148 3.43 13.37 2.02
N HIS A 149 4.28 12.99 1.07
CA HIS A 149 4.45 13.65 -0.22
C HIS A 149 3.83 12.83 -1.38
N GLY A 150 2.68 12.18 -1.13
CA GLY A 150 1.94 11.41 -2.12
C GLY A 150 1.73 9.95 -1.74
N CYS A 151 2.70 9.32 -1.11
CA CYS A 151 2.63 7.93 -0.66
C CYS A 151 1.65 7.73 0.50
N ILE A 152 1.33 6.47 0.78
CA ILE A 152 0.52 6.03 1.92
C ILE A 152 1.49 5.46 2.96
N ARG A 153 1.67 6.18 4.06
CA ARG A 153 2.55 5.78 5.16
C ARG A 153 1.79 4.93 6.17
N MET A 154 2.44 3.89 6.68
CA MET A 154 1.94 3.01 7.74
C MET A 154 2.96 2.91 8.88
N SER A 155 2.53 2.39 10.05
CA SER A 155 3.50 1.95 11.06
C SER A 155 4.36 0.82 10.49
N ASN A 156 5.57 0.68 11.03
CA ASN A 156 6.51 -0.32 10.53
C ASN A 156 6.06 -1.75 10.83
N SER A 157 5.34 -1.97 11.93
CA SER A 157 4.71 -3.25 12.25
C SER A 157 3.54 -3.57 11.32
N ASP A 158 2.66 -2.58 11.08
CA ASP A 158 1.46 -2.78 10.27
C ASP A 158 1.80 -3.01 8.80
N VAL A 159 2.81 -2.31 8.28
CA VAL A 159 3.24 -2.51 6.88
C VAL A 159 3.86 -3.88 6.66
N ILE A 160 4.58 -4.44 7.66
CA ILE A 160 5.08 -5.83 7.60
C ILE A 160 3.91 -6.80 7.57
N GLU A 161 2.94 -6.62 8.45
CA GLU A 161 1.77 -7.49 8.52
C GLU A 161 0.99 -7.47 7.20
N LEU A 162 0.63 -6.28 6.70
CA LEU A 162 -0.07 -6.13 5.43
C LEU A 162 0.73 -6.74 4.27
N PHE A 163 2.04 -6.47 4.20
CA PHE A 163 2.94 -7.01 3.18
C PHE A 163 2.93 -8.54 3.13
N ASN A 164 2.80 -9.22 4.28
CA ASN A 164 2.79 -10.68 4.35
C ASN A 164 1.45 -11.30 3.94
N ILE A 165 0.37 -10.52 3.97
CA ILE A 165 -0.99 -10.99 3.64
C ILE A 165 -1.31 -10.80 2.15
N VAL A 166 -0.90 -9.65 1.57
CA VAL A 166 -1.27 -9.27 0.22
C VAL A 166 -0.22 -9.70 -0.81
N GLU A 167 -0.65 -9.91 -2.05
CA GLU A 167 0.23 -10.30 -3.17
C GLU A 167 0.31 -9.21 -4.24
N GLU A 168 1.27 -9.33 -5.14
CA GLU A 168 1.29 -8.54 -6.37
C GLU A 168 0.00 -8.82 -7.17
N GLY A 169 -0.62 -7.76 -7.70
CA GLY A 169 -1.96 -7.84 -8.32
C GLY A 169 -3.12 -7.57 -7.37
N THR A 170 -2.91 -7.55 -6.02
CA THR A 170 -3.95 -7.16 -5.07
C THR A 170 -4.49 -5.77 -5.41
N LYS A 171 -5.82 -5.64 -5.50
CA LYS A 171 -6.49 -4.39 -5.83
C LYS A 171 -6.50 -3.44 -4.64
N VAL A 172 -6.29 -2.16 -4.94
CA VAL A 172 -6.25 -1.07 -3.96
C VAL A 172 -7.16 0.05 -4.46
N TYR A 173 -8.25 0.32 -3.77
CA TYR A 173 -9.14 1.43 -4.08
C TYR A 173 -8.89 2.59 -3.11
N ILE A 174 -8.48 3.74 -3.65
CA ILE A 174 -8.17 4.95 -2.88
C ILE A 174 -9.27 5.99 -3.13
N HIS A 175 -9.88 6.47 -2.05
CA HIS A 175 -10.95 7.46 -2.11
C HIS A 175 -10.85 8.50 -0.97
N LYS A 176 -11.65 9.57 -1.05
CA LYS A 176 -11.76 10.61 0.00
C LYS A 176 -12.36 10.07 1.28
#